data_944627b43df585153b0bdd683984b73b
#
_entry.id   944627b43df585153b0bdd683984b73b
#
_cell.length_a   1.000
_cell.length_b   1.000
_cell.length_c   1.000
_cell.angle_alpha   90.00
_cell.angle_beta   90.00
_cell.angle_gamma   90.00
#
_symmetry.space_group_name_H-M   'P 1'
#
loop_
_entity.id
_entity.type
_entity.pdbx_description
1 polymer ?
#
loop_
_entity_poly.entity_id
_entity_poly.type
_entity_poly.pdbx_seq_one_letter_code
_entity_poly.pdbx_strand_id
1 'polypeptide(L)'
;MNGMRVQRMIGAMVMALPLTLSGCVFATVDAGHEGVLVEKPIFFGHGGVDPIPIGTGRQFIALTTEVVDVDIRPIQYSEHFDIISSENAPVSFDAFFIANVMAGRSPDLVSRFGPHWYVNNVKEAFRTIVREEVQKYPLFELTTKPATRTKLQDAIDKEVRLSIVEKHKMPLVLNRVVIGSILPPKGVLEQTAETIKQEQRRITMIEFQKAEEAREKAEKQRGMADRAYREQLGLTAPEFVDLRRIEVQKEIVQHSPAALTVIMGLERFGINLPPIAGK
;
A
#
# COMPACT_ATOMS: atom_id res chain seq x y z
N MET A 1 57.15 64.22 32.69
CA MET A 1 55.83 63.84 33.20
C MET A 1 54.86 63.20 32.15
N ASN A 2 55.28 62.94 30.93
CA ASN A 2 54.39 62.45 29.85
C ASN A 2 54.48 60.91 29.60
N GLY A 3 55.48 60.19 30.12
CA GLY A 3 55.61 58.76 29.86
C GLY A 3 54.67 57.85 30.65
N MET A 4 54.25 58.29 31.85
CA MET A 4 53.43 57.46 32.74
C MET A 4 51.89 57.46 32.40
N ARG A 5 51.44 58.51 31.66
CA ARG A 5 50.03 58.55 31.16
C ARG A 5 49.80 57.71 29.93
N VAL A 6 50.84 57.59 29.04
CA VAL A 6 50.74 56.76 27.83
C VAL A 6 50.75 55.27 28.18
N GLN A 7 51.56 54.87 29.18
CA GLN A 7 51.62 53.45 29.61
C GLN A 7 50.33 52.97 30.32
N ARG A 8 49.60 53.88 31.03
CA ARG A 8 48.29 53.55 31.63
C ARG A 8 47.19 53.47 30.59
N MET A 9 47.25 54.22 29.53
CA MET A 9 46.23 54.16 28.45
C MET A 9 46.42 52.91 27.60
N ILE A 10 47.65 52.46 27.33
CA ILE A 10 47.93 51.23 26.59
C ILE A 10 47.55 50.02 27.43
N GLY A 11 47.78 50.01 28.74
CA GLY A 11 47.35 48.90 29.63
C GLY A 11 45.83 48.77 29.74
N ALA A 12 45.10 49.88 29.73
CA ALA A 12 43.64 49.89 29.74
C ALA A 12 43.04 49.41 28.40
N MET A 13 43.70 49.72 27.28
CA MET A 13 43.23 49.32 25.96
C MET A 13 43.50 47.85 25.65
N VAL A 14 44.58 47.28 26.20
CA VAL A 14 44.91 45.83 26.05
C VAL A 14 44.00 44.95 26.92
N MET A 15 43.45 45.47 28.03
CA MET A 15 42.57 44.70 28.91
C MET A 15 41.08 44.75 28.48
N ALA A 16 40.70 45.69 27.59
CA ALA A 16 39.37 45.79 27.03
C ALA A 16 39.10 44.96 25.75
N LEU A 17 40.17 44.41 25.15
CA LEU A 17 40.06 43.69 23.87
C LEU A 17 39.55 42.26 23.98
N PRO A 18 39.69 41.51 25.08
CA PRO A 18 39.16 40.13 25.13
C PRO A 18 37.68 40.01 25.44
N LEU A 19 36.95 41.10 25.76
CA LEU A 19 35.52 41.01 26.08
C LEU A 19 34.59 41.10 24.87
N THR A 20 35.09 41.26 23.66
CA THR A 20 34.24 41.41 22.48
C THR A 20 34.16 40.16 21.59
N LEU A 21 34.77 39.02 21.98
CA LEU A 21 34.69 37.75 21.23
C LEU A 21 33.65 36.80 21.81
N SER A 22 32.55 37.28 22.38
CA SER A 22 31.38 36.44 22.55
C SER A 22 30.72 36.26 21.18
N GLY A 23 31.27 35.36 20.37
CA GLY A 23 30.74 35.01 19.07
C GLY A 23 29.38 34.37 19.28
N CYS A 24 28.33 35.15 19.05
CA CYS A 24 26.99 34.62 18.93
C CYS A 24 26.86 33.96 17.53
N VAL A 25 26.46 32.70 17.50
CA VAL A 25 26.19 31.98 16.25
C VAL A 25 24.65 31.90 16.11
N PHE A 26 24.17 32.01 14.87
CA PHE A 26 22.75 31.81 14.59
C PHE A 26 22.49 30.32 14.35
N ALA A 27 21.59 29.75 15.11
CA ALA A 27 20.95 28.50 14.74
C ALA A 27 19.73 28.77 13.87
N THR A 28 19.57 28.00 12.83
CA THR A 28 18.37 28.02 11.97
C THR A 28 17.74 26.65 12.03
N VAL A 29 16.46 26.60 12.40
CA VAL A 29 15.66 25.38 12.46
C VAL A 29 14.57 25.48 11.40
N ASP A 30 14.46 24.48 10.55
CA ASP A 30 13.50 24.43 9.45
C ASP A 30 12.07 24.14 9.94
N ALA A 31 11.09 24.47 9.08
CA ALA A 31 9.68 24.19 9.38
C ALA A 31 9.43 22.68 9.50
N GLY A 32 8.76 22.28 10.60
CA GLY A 32 8.51 20.87 10.91
C GLY A 32 9.65 20.16 11.63
N HIS A 33 10.68 20.92 12.06
CA HIS A 33 11.80 20.44 12.85
C HIS A 33 11.83 21.09 14.22
N GLU A 34 12.48 20.45 15.16
CA GLU A 34 12.86 20.99 16.46
C GLU A 34 14.37 20.95 16.61
N GLY A 35 14.96 22.06 17.01
CA GLY A 35 16.39 22.12 17.32
C GLY A 35 16.65 21.74 18.77
N VAL A 36 17.45 20.71 18.97
CA VAL A 36 17.89 20.28 20.30
C VAL A 36 19.25 20.88 20.59
N LEU A 37 19.33 21.69 21.64
CA LEU A 37 20.56 22.33 22.06
C LEU A 37 21.42 21.34 22.87
N VAL A 38 22.64 21.13 22.42
CA VAL A 38 23.64 20.32 23.13
C VAL A 38 24.79 21.24 23.58
N GLU A 39 24.81 21.54 24.86
CA GLU A 39 25.82 22.41 25.43
C GLU A 39 27.13 21.66 25.65
N LYS A 40 28.25 22.23 25.13
CA LYS A 40 29.60 21.69 25.25
C LYS A 40 30.54 22.78 25.85
N PRO A 41 30.36 23.11 27.12
CA PRO A 41 31.17 24.19 27.73
C PRO A 41 32.66 23.85 27.72
N ILE A 42 33.51 24.87 27.44
CA ILE A 42 34.97 24.71 27.38
C ILE A 42 35.58 24.76 28.78
N PHE A 43 35.16 25.67 29.64
CA PHE A 43 35.72 25.85 30.97
C PHE A 43 34.71 25.80 32.11
N PHE A 44 33.60 26.49 32.00
CA PHE A 44 32.54 26.55 33.02
C PHE A 44 31.16 26.43 32.38
N GLY A 45 30.24 25.74 33.06
CA GLY A 45 28.88 25.56 32.63
C GLY A 45 28.40 24.13 32.85
N HIS A 46 27.12 23.90 32.63
CA HIS A 46 26.54 22.57 32.60
C HIS A 46 26.52 22.06 31.16
N GLY A 47 27.22 20.96 30.92
CA GLY A 47 27.19 20.31 29.62
C GLY A 47 26.00 19.35 29.56
N GLY A 48 25.48 19.14 28.35
CA GLY A 48 24.39 18.18 28.13
C GLY A 48 23.33 18.70 27.16
N VAL A 49 22.20 18.00 27.14
CA VAL A 49 21.06 18.36 26.28
C VAL A 49 20.13 19.28 27.06
N ASP A 50 19.82 20.45 26.47
CA ASP A 50 18.81 21.36 27.02
C ASP A 50 17.44 20.66 26.95
N PRO A 51 16.66 20.62 28.04
CA PRO A 51 15.35 19.99 28.05
C PRO A 51 14.30 20.73 27.22
N ILE A 52 14.57 21.97 26.81
CA ILE A 52 13.64 22.77 26.01
C ILE A 52 14.15 22.88 24.58
N PRO A 53 13.43 22.28 23.58
CA PRO A 53 13.84 22.39 22.20
C PRO A 53 13.54 23.79 21.67
N ILE A 54 14.32 24.25 20.71
CA ILE A 54 14.05 25.47 19.94
C ILE A 54 13.12 25.13 18.76
N GLY A 55 12.10 25.96 18.59
CA GLY A 55 11.17 25.85 17.46
C GLY A 55 11.73 26.40 16.16
N THR A 56 10.93 26.32 15.11
CA THR A 56 11.25 26.85 13.77
C THR A 56 11.67 28.32 13.80
N GLY A 57 12.73 28.65 13.07
CA GLY A 57 13.21 30.01 12.91
C GLY A 57 14.70 30.16 13.19
N ARG A 58 15.11 31.40 13.38
CA ARG A 58 16.50 31.75 13.74
C ARG A 58 16.58 32.15 15.20
N GLN A 59 17.53 31.56 15.90
CA GLN A 59 17.79 31.88 17.30
C GLN A 59 19.30 32.07 17.52
N PHE A 60 19.65 33.00 18.42
CA PHE A 60 21.04 33.16 18.86
C PHE A 60 21.40 32.07 19.85
N ILE A 61 22.49 31.39 19.57
CA ILE A 61 23.09 30.37 20.44
C ILE A 61 24.52 30.74 20.83
N ALA A 62 24.99 30.17 21.94
CA ALA A 62 26.37 30.29 22.32
C ALA A 62 27.26 29.50 21.35
N LEU A 63 28.51 29.99 21.15
CA LEU A 63 29.48 29.32 20.26
C LEU A 63 29.77 27.88 20.69
N THR A 64 29.56 27.56 21.96
CA THR A 64 29.81 26.25 22.56
C THR A 64 28.58 25.30 22.51
N THR A 65 27.50 25.75 21.87
CA THR A 65 26.24 24.98 21.77
C THR A 65 26.14 24.43 20.35
N GLU A 66 25.96 23.12 20.27
CA GLU A 66 25.64 22.44 19.02
C GLU A 66 24.11 22.29 18.90
N VAL A 67 23.55 22.45 17.71
CA VAL A 67 22.14 22.22 17.45
C VAL A 67 21.97 20.94 16.69
N VAL A 68 21.23 20.01 17.28
CA VAL A 68 20.80 18.78 16.61
C VAL A 68 19.39 19.01 16.09
N ASP A 69 19.24 18.99 14.76
CA ASP A 69 17.97 19.17 14.09
C ASP A 69 17.20 17.85 14.04
N VAL A 70 15.97 17.84 14.59
CA VAL A 70 15.12 16.67 14.69
C VAL A 70 13.83 16.93 13.94
N ASP A 71 13.56 16.14 12.89
CA ASP A 71 12.28 16.18 12.18
C ASP A 71 11.17 15.59 13.03
N ILE A 72 10.12 16.37 13.30
CA ILE A 72 8.94 15.97 14.09
C ILE A 72 7.76 15.55 13.20
N ARG A 73 7.90 15.64 11.89
CA ARG A 73 6.89 15.14 10.94
C ARG A 73 6.88 13.62 10.86
N PRO A 74 5.79 13.00 10.39
CA PRO A 74 5.79 11.57 10.12
C PRO A 74 6.83 11.21 9.05
N ILE A 75 7.80 10.38 9.43
CA ILE A 75 8.84 9.86 8.54
C ILE A 75 8.58 8.38 8.30
N GLN A 76 8.76 7.96 7.05
CA GLN A 76 8.67 6.57 6.63
C GLN A 76 10.08 5.98 6.52
N TYR A 77 10.35 4.97 7.33
CA TYR A 77 11.56 4.15 7.26
C TYR A 77 11.23 2.86 6.52
N SER A 78 11.97 2.59 5.44
CA SER A 78 11.79 1.40 4.60
C SER A 78 12.85 0.37 4.93
N GLU A 79 12.43 -0.87 5.20
CA GLU A 79 13.33 -2.00 5.43
C GLU A 79 12.95 -3.14 4.48
N HIS A 80 13.97 -3.69 3.83
CA HIS A 80 13.84 -4.86 2.97
C HIS A 80 14.03 -6.14 3.77
N PHE A 81 13.17 -7.13 3.51
CA PHE A 81 13.16 -8.42 4.20
C PHE A 81 13.24 -9.58 3.22
N ASP A 82 14.20 -10.46 3.49
CA ASP A 82 14.27 -11.80 2.92
C ASP A 82 14.15 -12.79 4.09
N ILE A 83 13.00 -13.41 4.22
CA ILE A 83 12.65 -14.25 5.36
C ILE A 83 12.17 -15.61 4.87
N ILE A 84 12.29 -16.62 5.72
CA ILE A 84 11.73 -17.95 5.46
C ILE A 84 10.39 -18.04 6.19
N SER A 85 9.32 -18.41 5.46
CA SER A 85 7.98 -18.64 6.01
C SER A 85 7.92 -19.90 6.88
N SER A 86 6.77 -20.16 7.53
CA SER A 86 6.56 -21.40 8.32
C SER A 86 6.73 -22.70 7.52
N GLU A 87 6.60 -22.64 6.19
CA GLU A 87 6.75 -23.77 5.25
C GLU A 87 8.16 -23.87 4.66
N ASN A 88 9.16 -23.21 5.25
CA ASN A 88 10.53 -23.11 4.73
C ASN A 88 10.62 -22.50 3.31
N ALA A 89 9.63 -21.75 2.88
CA ALA A 89 9.64 -21.05 1.60
C ALA A 89 10.22 -19.64 1.78
N PRO A 90 11.18 -19.19 0.96
CA PRO A 90 11.73 -17.85 1.01
C PRO A 90 10.68 -16.83 0.53
N VAL A 91 10.62 -15.71 1.21
CA VAL A 91 9.65 -14.62 1.00
C VAL A 91 10.42 -13.31 1.01
N SER A 92 10.23 -12.49 -0.02
CA SER A 92 10.83 -11.16 -0.10
C SER A 92 9.73 -10.09 -0.09
N PHE A 93 9.90 -9.07 0.73
CA PHE A 93 8.98 -7.93 0.80
C PHE A 93 9.64 -6.73 1.47
N ASP A 94 9.03 -5.56 1.30
CA ASP A 94 9.40 -4.35 2.00
C ASP A 94 8.40 -4.07 3.12
N ALA A 95 8.88 -3.67 4.30
CA ALA A 95 8.04 -3.18 5.36
C ALA A 95 8.41 -1.73 5.71
N PHE A 96 7.40 -0.94 6.02
CA PHE A 96 7.51 0.48 6.27
C PHE A 96 7.10 0.77 7.71
N PHE A 97 8.02 1.36 8.45
CA PHE A 97 7.78 1.87 9.78
C PHE A 97 7.52 3.37 9.69
N ILE A 98 6.30 3.82 9.99
CA ILE A 98 5.91 5.23 9.90
C ILE A 98 5.68 5.77 11.29
N ALA A 99 6.54 6.69 11.71
CA ALA A 99 6.48 7.30 13.03
C ALA A 99 6.93 8.75 12.99
N ASN A 100 6.54 9.52 13.98
CA ASN A 100 7.03 10.86 14.23
C ASN A 100 7.46 11.03 15.68
N VAL A 101 8.37 11.96 15.92
CA VAL A 101 8.78 12.36 17.25
C VAL A 101 7.66 13.21 17.89
N MET A 102 7.40 13.00 19.18
CA MET A 102 6.44 13.84 19.91
C MET A 102 6.96 15.26 20.00
N ALA A 103 6.16 16.22 19.56
CA ALA A 103 6.52 17.64 19.65
C ALA A 103 6.87 18.04 21.09
N GLY A 104 7.93 18.80 21.25
CA GLY A 104 8.46 19.21 22.55
C GLY A 104 9.26 18.12 23.30
N ARG A 105 9.37 16.91 22.77
CA ARG A 105 10.06 15.79 23.40
C ARG A 105 11.32 15.33 22.63
N SER A 106 11.74 16.07 21.62
CA SER A 106 12.98 15.83 20.89
C SER A 106 14.24 15.84 21.77
N PRO A 107 14.37 16.68 22.83
CA PRO A 107 15.52 16.59 23.74
C PRO A 107 15.62 15.27 24.50
N ASP A 108 14.49 14.72 24.94
CA ASP A 108 14.46 13.40 25.60
C ASP A 108 14.90 12.29 24.65
N LEU A 109 14.51 12.40 23.36
CA LEU A 109 14.93 11.44 22.34
C LEU A 109 16.43 11.50 22.10
N VAL A 110 16.96 12.70 21.87
CA VAL A 110 18.39 12.90 21.59
C VAL A 110 19.25 12.52 22.79
N SER A 111 18.85 12.91 24.02
CA SER A 111 19.64 12.63 25.21
C SER A 111 19.73 11.14 25.54
N ARG A 112 18.67 10.37 25.29
CA ARG A 112 18.60 8.94 25.67
C ARG A 112 18.98 8.00 24.53
N PHE A 113 18.64 8.35 23.30
CA PHE A 113 18.78 7.45 22.13
C PHE A 113 19.70 8.01 21.05
N GLY A 114 20.12 9.28 21.19
CA GLY A 114 20.98 9.96 20.22
C GLY A 114 20.26 10.44 18.95
N PRO A 115 20.96 11.19 18.09
CA PRO A 115 20.38 11.74 16.86
C PRO A 115 20.00 10.65 15.83
N HIS A 116 20.69 9.50 15.85
CA HIS A 116 20.42 8.36 14.96
C HIS A 116 19.59 7.29 15.65
N TRP A 117 18.59 7.69 16.43
CA TRP A 117 17.76 6.82 17.27
C TRP A 117 17.12 5.65 16.50
N TYR A 118 16.69 5.86 15.26
CA TYR A 118 16.09 4.80 14.47
C TYR A 118 17.08 3.66 14.19
N VAL A 119 18.23 4.00 13.60
CA VAL A 119 19.23 3.01 13.20
C VAL A 119 19.80 2.26 14.41
N ASN A 120 20.05 2.99 15.51
CA ASN A 120 20.72 2.44 16.67
C ASN A 120 19.80 1.63 17.61
N ASN A 121 18.49 1.98 17.66
CA ASN A 121 17.62 1.42 18.71
C ASN A 121 16.34 0.77 18.16
N VAL A 122 15.84 1.20 17.00
CA VAL A 122 14.55 0.75 16.47
C VAL A 122 14.71 -0.29 15.37
N LYS A 123 15.62 -0.08 14.46
CA LYS A 123 15.79 -0.88 13.24
C LYS A 123 15.84 -2.38 13.49
N GLU A 124 16.78 -2.83 14.35
CA GLU A 124 16.96 -4.27 14.60
C GLU A 124 15.80 -4.88 15.40
N ALA A 125 15.23 -4.12 16.34
CA ALA A 125 14.03 -4.55 17.05
C ALA A 125 12.84 -4.71 16.10
N PHE A 126 12.62 -3.75 15.21
CA PHE A 126 11.61 -3.81 14.16
C PHE A 126 11.81 -5.01 13.23
N ARG A 127 13.05 -5.22 12.77
CA ARG A 127 13.39 -6.37 11.92
C ARG A 127 13.12 -7.71 12.60
N THR A 128 13.40 -7.81 13.88
CA THR A 128 13.16 -9.03 14.67
C THR A 128 11.68 -9.31 14.81
N ILE A 129 10.87 -8.29 15.17
CA ILE A 129 9.42 -8.43 15.33
C ILE A 129 8.78 -8.86 13.99
N VAL A 130 9.14 -8.19 12.90
CA VAL A 130 8.60 -8.52 11.56
C VAL A 130 8.94 -9.96 11.17
N ARG A 131 10.18 -10.40 11.42
CA ARG A 131 10.62 -11.76 11.14
C ARG A 131 9.83 -12.79 11.94
N GLU A 132 9.70 -12.59 13.23
CA GLU A 132 8.98 -13.49 14.13
C GLU A 132 7.50 -13.59 13.78
N GLU A 133 6.86 -12.49 13.44
CA GLU A 133 5.45 -12.51 13.05
C GLU A 133 5.22 -13.17 11.70
N VAL A 134 6.04 -12.89 10.69
CA VAL A 134 5.91 -13.48 9.35
C VAL A 134 6.14 -14.99 9.38
N GLN A 135 7.07 -15.48 10.19
CA GLN A 135 7.36 -16.91 10.32
C GLN A 135 6.19 -17.73 10.89
N LYS A 136 5.17 -17.11 11.48
CA LYS A 136 3.98 -17.80 11.98
C LYS A 136 3.00 -18.20 10.88
N TYR A 137 3.13 -17.63 9.69
CA TYR A 137 2.18 -17.81 8.60
C TYR A 137 2.77 -18.58 7.42
N PRO A 138 1.97 -19.45 6.76
CA PRO A 138 2.39 -20.10 5.53
C PRO A 138 2.43 -19.13 4.34
N LEU A 139 3.35 -19.37 3.42
CA LEU A 139 3.53 -18.52 2.22
C LEU A 139 2.25 -18.36 1.42
N PHE A 140 1.51 -19.46 1.22
CA PHE A 140 0.26 -19.45 0.48
C PHE A 140 -0.77 -18.47 1.08
N GLU A 141 -0.90 -18.44 2.41
CA GLU A 141 -1.84 -17.51 3.05
C GLU A 141 -1.39 -16.05 2.96
N LEU A 142 -0.08 -15.80 3.08
CA LEU A 142 0.48 -14.46 2.96
C LEU A 142 0.29 -13.86 1.56
N THR A 143 0.35 -14.69 0.52
CA THR A 143 0.24 -14.25 -0.86
C THR A 143 -1.21 -14.16 -1.35
N THR A 144 -2.07 -15.10 -0.93
CA THR A 144 -3.41 -15.28 -1.52
C THR A 144 -4.53 -14.64 -0.69
N LYS A 145 -4.39 -14.60 0.66
CA LYS A 145 -5.44 -14.15 1.56
C LYS A 145 -5.21 -12.71 2.07
N PRO A 146 -5.95 -11.69 1.59
CA PRO A 146 -5.82 -10.33 2.08
C PRO A 146 -6.08 -10.20 3.58
N ALA A 147 -7.03 -10.97 4.11
CA ALA A 147 -7.36 -10.98 5.54
C ALA A 147 -6.18 -11.43 6.42
N THR A 148 -5.35 -12.37 5.96
CA THR A 148 -4.14 -12.82 6.68
C THR A 148 -3.09 -11.71 6.71
N ARG A 149 -2.92 -10.96 5.60
CA ARG A 149 -2.02 -9.80 5.56
C ARG A 149 -2.44 -8.69 6.51
N THR A 150 -3.74 -8.40 6.60
CA THR A 150 -4.25 -7.42 7.55
C THR A 150 -3.98 -7.86 9.00
N LYS A 151 -4.26 -9.12 9.33
CA LYS A 151 -3.97 -9.66 10.67
C LYS A 151 -2.48 -9.60 11.02
N LEU A 152 -1.62 -9.94 10.07
CA LEU A 152 -0.17 -9.85 10.23
C LEU A 152 0.26 -8.40 10.48
N GLN A 153 -0.26 -7.45 9.70
CA GLN A 153 0.04 -6.03 9.87
C GLN A 153 -0.40 -5.52 11.24
N ASP A 154 -1.60 -5.87 11.69
CA ASP A 154 -2.14 -5.48 13.00
C ASP A 154 -1.32 -6.11 14.15
N ALA A 155 -0.89 -7.36 13.99
CA ALA A 155 -0.04 -8.03 14.97
C ALA A 155 1.33 -7.35 15.10
N ILE A 156 1.96 -7.03 13.97
CA ILE A 156 3.24 -6.31 13.94
C ILE A 156 3.08 -4.91 14.51
N ASP A 157 2.04 -4.15 14.13
CA ASP A 157 1.80 -2.80 14.66
C ASP A 157 1.66 -2.82 16.20
N LYS A 158 0.89 -3.78 16.71
CA LYS A 158 0.71 -3.97 18.14
C LYS A 158 2.02 -4.31 18.85
N GLU A 159 2.78 -5.27 18.34
CA GLU A 159 4.03 -5.71 18.97
C GLU A 159 5.12 -4.64 18.90
N VAL A 160 5.22 -3.91 17.79
CA VAL A 160 6.11 -2.76 17.64
C VAL A 160 5.76 -1.66 18.64
N ARG A 161 4.48 -1.35 18.82
CA ARG A 161 4.01 -0.36 19.79
C ARG A 161 4.38 -0.76 21.22
N LEU A 162 4.11 -1.99 21.58
CA LEU A 162 4.41 -2.51 22.93
C LEU A 162 5.93 -2.58 23.20
N SER A 163 6.67 -3.18 22.27
CA SER A 163 8.09 -3.48 22.47
C SER A 163 9.00 -2.25 22.30
N ILE A 164 8.74 -1.42 21.28
CA ILE A 164 9.62 -0.28 20.95
C ILE A 164 9.17 0.99 21.67
N VAL A 165 7.90 1.35 21.58
CA VAL A 165 7.42 2.63 22.10
C VAL A 165 7.20 2.56 23.61
N GLU A 166 6.41 1.61 24.10
CA GLU A 166 6.00 1.56 25.50
C GLU A 166 7.09 1.03 26.42
N LYS A 167 7.71 -0.11 26.08
CA LYS A 167 8.75 -0.73 26.90
C LYS A 167 9.98 0.15 27.05
N HIS A 168 10.45 0.77 25.99
CA HIS A 168 11.60 1.67 26.01
C HIS A 168 11.23 3.12 26.34
N LYS A 169 9.93 3.43 26.48
CA LYS A 169 9.41 4.78 26.76
C LYS A 169 10.01 5.80 25.79
N MET A 170 10.06 5.44 24.51
CA MET A 170 10.55 6.35 23.47
C MET A 170 9.50 7.43 23.22
N PRO A 171 9.89 8.71 23.12
CA PRO A 171 8.95 9.80 22.85
C PRO A 171 8.56 9.85 21.36
N LEU A 172 8.03 8.74 20.86
CA LEU A 172 7.59 8.55 19.49
C LEU A 172 6.09 8.30 19.42
N VAL A 173 5.49 8.77 18.36
CA VAL A 173 4.13 8.39 17.93
C VAL A 173 4.26 7.42 16.78
N LEU A 174 3.94 6.15 16.99
CA LEU A 174 3.83 5.18 15.91
C LEU A 174 2.51 5.42 15.17
N ASN A 175 2.58 5.86 13.93
CA ASN A 175 1.38 6.10 13.12
C ASN A 175 0.83 4.77 12.61
N ARG A 176 1.66 4.00 11.94
CA ARG A 176 1.35 2.62 11.51
C ARG A 176 2.58 1.91 10.97
N VAL A 177 2.48 0.59 10.90
CA VAL A 177 3.36 -0.26 10.11
C VAL A 177 2.63 -0.66 8.83
N VAL A 178 3.31 -0.65 7.70
CA VAL A 178 2.76 -1.08 6.41
C VAL A 178 3.64 -2.19 5.86
N ILE A 179 3.03 -3.28 5.44
CA ILE A 179 3.73 -4.37 4.76
C ILE A 179 3.44 -4.26 3.26
N GLY A 180 4.49 -4.19 2.47
CA GLY A 180 4.42 -4.16 1.02
C GLY A 180 3.96 -5.48 0.42
N SER A 181 4.02 -5.57 -0.89
CA SER A 181 3.67 -6.80 -1.60
C SER A 181 4.64 -7.91 -1.26
N ILE A 182 4.12 -9.04 -0.80
CA ILE A 182 4.91 -10.22 -0.49
C ILE A 182 5.14 -10.99 -1.79
N LEU A 183 6.39 -11.11 -2.20
CA LEU A 183 6.80 -11.76 -3.43
C LEU A 183 7.39 -13.14 -3.12
N PRO A 184 6.75 -14.22 -3.55
CA PRO A 184 7.32 -15.55 -3.47
C PRO A 184 8.38 -15.74 -4.57
N PRO A 185 9.28 -16.71 -4.45
CA PRO A 185 10.24 -17.05 -5.49
C PRO A 185 9.57 -17.35 -6.83
N LYS A 186 10.24 -17.03 -7.94
CA LYS A 186 9.69 -17.20 -9.30
C LYS A 186 9.12 -18.59 -9.56
N GLY A 187 9.81 -19.66 -9.12
CA GLY A 187 9.33 -21.03 -9.30
C GLY A 187 8.02 -21.34 -8.58
N VAL A 188 7.80 -20.74 -7.39
CA VAL A 188 6.54 -20.86 -6.64
C VAL A 188 5.43 -20.05 -7.30
N LEU A 189 5.76 -18.87 -7.85
CA LEU A 189 4.80 -18.06 -8.62
C LEU A 189 4.27 -18.81 -9.84
N GLU A 190 5.15 -19.46 -10.59
CA GLU A 190 4.76 -20.25 -11.77
C GLU A 190 3.85 -21.42 -11.40
N GLN A 191 4.20 -22.17 -10.35
CA GLN A 191 3.38 -23.28 -9.85
C GLN A 191 2.02 -22.79 -9.32
N THR A 192 2.01 -21.68 -8.58
CA THR A 192 0.76 -21.09 -8.06
C THR A 192 -0.11 -20.58 -9.21
N ALA A 193 0.48 -19.94 -10.22
CA ALA A 193 -0.23 -19.48 -11.40
C ALA A 193 -0.85 -20.64 -12.17
N GLU A 194 -0.14 -21.77 -12.34
CA GLU A 194 -0.66 -22.96 -13.00
C GLU A 194 -1.79 -23.61 -12.17
N THR A 195 -1.65 -23.68 -10.86
CA THR A 195 -2.70 -24.19 -9.95
C THR A 195 -3.98 -23.34 -10.02
N ILE A 196 -3.83 -22.01 -10.00
CA ILE A 196 -4.96 -21.07 -10.14
C ILE A 196 -5.63 -21.26 -11.51
N LYS A 197 -4.85 -21.40 -12.58
CA LYS A 197 -5.35 -21.62 -13.93
C LYS A 197 -6.13 -22.95 -14.04
N GLN A 198 -5.64 -24.01 -13.42
CA GLN A 198 -6.34 -25.29 -13.37
C GLN A 198 -7.64 -25.18 -12.58
N GLU A 199 -7.64 -24.51 -11.45
CA GLU A 199 -8.83 -24.29 -10.64
C GLU A 199 -9.89 -23.45 -11.38
N GLN A 200 -9.48 -22.39 -12.07
CA GLN A 200 -10.38 -21.61 -12.93
C GLN A 200 -10.97 -22.44 -14.05
N ARG A 201 -10.17 -23.28 -14.71
CA ARG A 201 -10.66 -24.22 -15.72
C ARG A 201 -11.69 -25.18 -15.11
N ARG A 202 -11.43 -25.71 -13.93
CA ARG A 202 -12.37 -26.61 -13.22
C ARG A 202 -13.69 -25.90 -12.93
N ILE A 203 -13.65 -24.67 -12.41
CA ILE A 203 -14.85 -23.88 -12.14
C ILE A 203 -15.62 -23.61 -13.44
N THR A 204 -14.95 -23.18 -14.49
CA THR A 204 -15.58 -22.94 -15.80
C THR A 204 -16.24 -24.20 -16.37
N MET A 205 -15.61 -25.36 -16.24
CA MET A 205 -16.19 -26.63 -16.67
C MET A 205 -17.45 -26.98 -15.88
N ILE A 206 -17.45 -26.78 -14.56
CA ILE A 206 -18.64 -27.01 -13.71
C ILE A 206 -19.77 -26.05 -14.09
N GLU A 207 -19.46 -24.79 -14.33
CA GLU A 207 -20.46 -23.79 -14.77
C GLU A 207 -21.02 -24.14 -16.16
N PHE A 208 -20.16 -24.55 -17.08
CA PHE A 208 -20.56 -25.02 -18.40
C PHE A 208 -21.49 -26.23 -18.29
N GLN A 209 -21.12 -27.23 -17.48
CA GLN A 209 -21.95 -28.42 -17.27
C GLN A 209 -23.33 -28.06 -16.67
N LYS A 210 -23.38 -27.16 -15.68
CA LYS A 210 -24.66 -26.67 -15.13
C LYS A 210 -25.47 -25.92 -16.18
N ALA A 211 -24.83 -25.14 -17.03
CA ALA A 211 -25.52 -24.43 -18.11
C ALA A 211 -26.13 -25.42 -19.13
N GLU A 212 -25.38 -26.47 -19.51
CA GLU A 212 -25.90 -27.50 -20.41
C GLU A 212 -27.04 -28.31 -19.77
N GLU A 213 -26.95 -28.65 -18.49
CA GLU A 213 -28.08 -29.29 -17.76
C GLU A 213 -29.29 -28.40 -17.72
N ALA A 214 -29.11 -27.09 -17.51
CA ALA A 214 -30.23 -26.13 -17.54
C ALA A 214 -30.84 -25.99 -18.93
N ARG A 215 -30.02 -25.99 -19.98
CA ARG A 215 -30.46 -26.02 -21.39
C ARG A 215 -31.27 -27.28 -21.68
N GLU A 216 -30.76 -28.44 -21.34
CA GLU A 216 -31.45 -29.71 -21.52
C GLU A 216 -32.85 -29.71 -20.86
N LYS A 217 -32.92 -29.23 -19.60
CA LYS A 217 -34.17 -29.09 -18.88
C LYS A 217 -35.13 -28.12 -19.58
N ALA A 218 -34.61 -26.97 -20.03
CA ALA A 218 -35.40 -25.98 -20.76
C ALA A 218 -35.95 -26.52 -22.10
N GLU A 219 -35.11 -27.25 -22.83
CA GLU A 219 -35.52 -27.88 -24.10
C GLU A 219 -36.57 -29.00 -23.88
N LYS A 220 -36.40 -29.83 -22.85
CA LYS A 220 -37.41 -30.80 -22.46
C LYS A 220 -38.75 -30.14 -22.11
N GLN A 221 -38.75 -29.05 -21.32
CA GLN A 221 -39.92 -28.29 -20.99
C GLN A 221 -40.59 -27.65 -22.23
N ARG A 222 -39.77 -27.08 -23.14
CA ARG A 222 -40.29 -26.57 -24.44
C ARG A 222 -40.92 -27.67 -25.26
N GLY A 223 -40.26 -28.84 -25.37
CA GLY A 223 -40.82 -29.98 -26.10
C GLY A 223 -42.15 -30.48 -25.52
N MET A 224 -42.26 -30.47 -24.19
CA MET A 224 -43.56 -30.81 -23.52
C MET A 224 -44.62 -29.75 -23.78
N ALA A 225 -44.29 -28.47 -23.70
CA ALA A 225 -45.18 -27.36 -23.98
C ALA A 225 -45.65 -27.37 -25.44
N ASP A 226 -44.71 -27.59 -26.38
CA ASP A 226 -45.03 -27.70 -27.82
C ASP A 226 -45.97 -28.89 -28.12
N ARG A 227 -45.75 -30.03 -27.43
CA ARG A 227 -46.66 -31.19 -27.56
C ARG A 227 -48.04 -30.85 -27.03
N ALA A 228 -48.16 -30.27 -25.83
CA ALA A 228 -49.43 -29.87 -25.23
C ALA A 228 -50.17 -28.84 -26.13
N TYR A 229 -49.46 -27.87 -26.65
CA TYR A 229 -50.00 -26.85 -27.57
C TYR A 229 -50.52 -27.45 -28.86
N ARG A 230 -49.78 -28.37 -29.48
CA ARG A 230 -50.18 -29.11 -30.67
C ARG A 230 -51.45 -29.94 -30.43
N GLU A 231 -51.51 -30.65 -29.30
CA GLU A 231 -52.67 -31.47 -28.91
C GLU A 231 -53.93 -30.60 -28.70
N GLN A 232 -53.81 -29.44 -28.06
CA GLN A 232 -54.92 -28.50 -27.86
C GLN A 232 -55.46 -27.93 -29.18
N LEU A 233 -54.61 -27.69 -30.15
CA LEU A 233 -55.01 -27.18 -31.47
C LEU A 233 -55.50 -28.28 -32.43
N GLY A 234 -55.38 -29.56 -32.05
CA GLY A 234 -55.76 -30.70 -32.88
C GLY A 234 -54.92 -30.83 -34.17
N LEU A 235 -53.69 -30.26 -34.16
CA LEU A 235 -52.81 -30.23 -35.34
C LEU A 235 -52.01 -31.53 -35.46
N THR A 236 -51.79 -31.95 -36.70
CA THR A 236 -50.81 -32.98 -37.01
C THR A 236 -49.37 -32.47 -36.89
N ALA A 237 -48.38 -33.36 -36.81
CA ALA A 237 -46.97 -32.93 -36.67
C ALA A 237 -46.47 -32.04 -37.80
N PRO A 238 -46.77 -32.29 -39.09
CA PRO A 238 -46.37 -31.41 -40.19
C PRO A 238 -47.04 -30.03 -40.12
N GLU A 239 -48.33 -29.95 -39.83
CA GLU A 239 -49.06 -28.68 -39.71
C GLU A 239 -48.51 -27.81 -38.55
N PHE A 240 -48.09 -28.41 -37.45
CA PHE A 240 -47.44 -27.70 -36.38
C PHE A 240 -46.10 -27.11 -36.78
N VAL A 241 -45.30 -27.85 -37.55
CA VAL A 241 -43.99 -27.32 -38.05
C VAL A 241 -44.22 -26.14 -39.02
N ASP A 242 -45.24 -26.20 -39.86
CA ASP A 242 -45.57 -25.10 -40.73
C ASP A 242 -46.06 -23.86 -39.97
N LEU A 243 -46.85 -24.05 -38.92
CA LEU A 243 -47.27 -22.96 -38.02
C LEU A 243 -46.03 -22.28 -37.36
N ARG A 244 -45.14 -23.06 -36.82
CA ARG A 244 -43.91 -22.53 -36.23
C ARG A 244 -43.04 -21.81 -37.26
N ARG A 245 -42.97 -22.29 -38.46
CA ARG A 245 -42.25 -21.63 -39.55
C ARG A 245 -42.82 -20.24 -39.87
N ILE A 246 -44.13 -20.10 -39.90
CA ILE A 246 -44.82 -18.83 -40.11
C ILE A 246 -44.57 -17.87 -38.92
N GLU A 247 -44.60 -18.35 -37.69
CA GLU A 247 -44.31 -17.57 -36.49
C GLU A 247 -42.86 -17.01 -36.52
N VAL A 248 -41.89 -17.85 -36.81
CA VAL A 248 -40.48 -17.42 -36.95
C VAL A 248 -40.28 -16.42 -38.09
N GLN A 249 -40.94 -16.64 -39.23
CA GLN A 249 -40.88 -15.67 -40.33
C GLN A 249 -41.51 -14.33 -39.95
N LYS A 250 -42.61 -14.31 -39.20
CA LYS A 250 -43.23 -13.09 -38.69
C LYS A 250 -42.32 -12.36 -37.69
N GLU A 251 -41.66 -13.10 -36.81
CA GLU A 251 -40.69 -12.52 -35.84
C GLU A 251 -39.46 -11.91 -36.54
N ILE A 252 -38.92 -12.58 -37.55
CA ILE A 252 -37.81 -12.06 -38.35
C ILE A 252 -38.22 -10.77 -39.08
N VAL A 253 -39.40 -10.71 -39.67
CA VAL A 253 -39.90 -9.51 -40.33
C VAL A 253 -40.12 -8.36 -39.35
N GLN A 254 -40.59 -8.63 -38.16
CA GLN A 254 -40.79 -7.60 -37.12
C GLN A 254 -39.50 -7.03 -36.51
N HIS A 255 -38.45 -7.82 -36.42
CA HIS A 255 -37.17 -7.41 -35.80
C HIS A 255 -36.03 -7.14 -36.77
N SER A 256 -36.18 -7.38 -38.05
CA SER A 256 -35.17 -7.06 -39.07
C SER A 256 -35.30 -5.64 -39.54
N PRO A 257 -34.22 -4.83 -39.49
CA PRO A 257 -34.18 -3.56 -40.20
C PRO A 257 -34.37 -3.81 -41.71
N ALA A 258 -35.08 -2.95 -42.38
CA ALA A 258 -35.64 -3.06 -43.72
C ALA A 258 -34.72 -3.49 -44.90
N ALA A 259 -33.44 -3.89 -44.61
CA ALA A 259 -32.44 -4.23 -45.62
C ALA A 259 -32.08 -5.74 -45.68
N LEU A 260 -32.60 -6.59 -44.83
CA LEU A 260 -32.27 -8.01 -44.88
C LEU A 260 -33.53 -8.87 -45.02
N THR A 261 -34.04 -8.93 -46.24
CA THR A 261 -35.08 -9.91 -46.60
C THR A 261 -34.40 -11.23 -46.88
N VAL A 262 -34.18 -12.02 -45.83
CA VAL A 262 -33.77 -13.42 -46.01
C VAL A 262 -34.98 -14.22 -46.40
N ILE A 263 -35.13 -14.44 -47.68
CA ILE A 263 -36.20 -15.27 -48.24
C ILE A 263 -35.76 -16.73 -48.12
N MET A 264 -35.97 -17.33 -46.93
CA MET A 264 -35.81 -18.77 -46.75
C MET A 264 -37.05 -19.48 -47.33
N GLY A 265 -36.86 -20.19 -48.44
CA GLY A 265 -37.85 -21.14 -48.92
C GLY A 265 -38.76 -20.65 -50.05
N LEU A 266 -38.45 -19.58 -50.76
CA LEU A 266 -39.18 -19.14 -51.97
C LEU A 266 -38.96 -20.02 -53.20
N GLU A 267 -38.03 -20.96 -53.19
CA GLU A 267 -37.81 -21.90 -54.27
C GLU A 267 -39.04 -22.74 -54.64
N ARG A 268 -39.99 -22.87 -53.70
CA ARG A 268 -41.27 -23.55 -53.95
C ARG A 268 -42.34 -22.72 -54.63
N PHE A 269 -42.16 -21.41 -54.74
CA PHE A 269 -43.18 -20.50 -55.30
C PHE A 269 -42.84 -19.90 -56.69
N GLY A 270 -41.74 -20.29 -57.30
CA GLY A 270 -41.39 -19.88 -58.65
C GLY A 270 -41.22 -18.34 -58.86
N ILE A 271 -40.95 -17.60 -57.80
CA ILE A 271 -40.75 -16.15 -57.86
C ILE A 271 -39.25 -15.87 -58.15
N ASN A 272 -38.97 -15.47 -59.38
CA ASN A 272 -37.65 -15.06 -59.79
C ASN A 272 -37.42 -13.60 -59.36
N LEU A 273 -36.51 -13.36 -58.46
CA LEU A 273 -36.17 -12.00 -58.01
C LEU A 273 -35.03 -11.40 -58.87
N PRO A 274 -35.10 -10.13 -59.20
CA PRO A 274 -34.03 -9.49 -59.92
C PRO A 274 -32.76 -9.32 -59.05
N PRO A 275 -31.56 -9.32 -59.62
CA PRO A 275 -30.31 -9.20 -58.87
C PRO A 275 -30.23 -7.84 -58.15
N ILE A 276 -29.88 -7.86 -56.88
CA ILE A 276 -29.67 -6.66 -56.07
C ILE A 276 -28.39 -5.96 -56.61
N ALA A 277 -28.55 -4.79 -57.20
CA ALA A 277 -27.43 -3.95 -57.62
C ALA A 277 -26.75 -3.40 -56.35
N GLY A 278 -25.52 -3.86 -56.09
CA GLY A 278 -24.66 -3.31 -55.02
C GLY A 278 -24.22 -1.88 -55.35
N LYS A 279 -24.32 -1.00 -54.38
CA LYS A 279 -23.56 0.24 -54.31
C LYS A 279 -22.54 0.13 -53.17
#